data_e4ba4c06d3c1a784963128dd5e264b61
#
_entry.id   e4ba4c06d3c1a784963128dd5e264b61
#
_cell.length_a   1.000
_cell.length_b   1.000
_cell.length_c   1.000
_cell.angle_alpha   90.00
_cell.angle_beta   90.00
_cell.angle_gamma   90.00
#
_symmetry.space_group_name_H-M   'P 1'
#
loop_
_entity.id
_entity.type
_entity.pdbx_description
1 polymer ?
#
loop_
_entity_poly.entity_id
_entity_poly.type
_entity_poly.pdbx_seq_one_letter_code
_entity_poly.pdbx_strand_id
1 'polypeptide(L)'
;MKGPRYAELQVTSHFSFLRGASSCEELFATAAILGVGALAVVDRNSLAGVVRAHEAAKATGVRLVVGCRLDLSDGESVLVYPTDRAAYARLCRLLSLGKKRAGKAKCDLAWADLVAYGEGLIAVLVPDEADEDCALRLRRLGEAFGDRAYATLSLRRRPNDQLRLFELYNLATWMRVPTIVTNDVSMSHADASFRMS
;
A
#
# COMPACT_ATOMS: atom_id res chain seq x y z
N MET A 1 12.78 -22.50 -16.65
CA MET A 1 11.66 -22.15 -15.75
C MET A 1 11.74 -20.65 -15.50
N LYS A 2 10.70 -19.85 -15.80
CA LYS A 2 10.67 -18.45 -15.41
C LYS A 2 10.49 -18.42 -13.89
N GLY A 3 11.42 -17.82 -13.16
CA GLY A 3 11.32 -17.62 -11.71
C GLY A 3 10.05 -16.87 -11.31
N PRO A 4 9.69 -16.84 -10.01
CA PRO A 4 8.53 -16.10 -9.54
C PRO A 4 8.66 -14.63 -9.94
N ARG A 5 7.60 -14.08 -10.55
CA ARG A 5 7.57 -12.66 -10.91
C ARG A 5 7.31 -11.85 -9.66
N TYR A 6 8.22 -10.93 -9.33
CA TYR A 6 8.02 -10.00 -8.23
C TYR A 6 6.99 -8.93 -8.62
N ALA A 7 6.15 -8.58 -7.67
CA ALA A 7 5.24 -7.44 -7.75
C ALA A 7 5.51 -6.51 -6.55
N GLU A 8 5.81 -5.23 -6.80
CA GLU A 8 5.90 -4.26 -5.73
C GLU A 8 4.52 -3.66 -5.46
N LEU A 9 4.03 -3.87 -4.24
CA LEU A 9 2.66 -3.50 -3.87
C LEU A 9 2.55 -2.20 -3.08
N GLN A 10 3.68 -1.53 -2.79
CA GLN A 10 3.68 -0.32 -1.96
C GLN A 10 4.59 0.75 -2.55
N VAL A 11 4.08 1.46 -3.56
CA VAL A 11 4.81 2.57 -4.22
C VAL A 11 4.05 3.87 -4.06
N THR A 12 4.73 4.90 -3.59
CA THR A 12 4.19 6.26 -3.42
C THR A 12 4.75 7.18 -4.50
N SER A 13 3.88 7.81 -5.28
CA SER A 13 4.28 8.75 -6.33
C SER A 13 4.36 10.20 -5.80
N HIS A 14 4.86 11.13 -6.65
CA HIS A 14 4.90 12.56 -6.33
C HIS A 14 3.52 13.20 -6.11
N PHE A 15 2.42 12.49 -6.44
CA PHE A 15 1.07 12.94 -6.08
C PHE A 15 0.79 12.86 -4.57
N SER A 16 1.64 12.17 -3.81
CA SER A 16 1.69 12.25 -2.35
C SER A 16 2.70 13.30 -1.93
N PHE A 17 2.25 14.54 -1.86
CA PHE A 17 3.10 15.72 -1.60
C PHE A 17 3.98 15.53 -0.35
N LEU A 18 5.28 15.83 -0.46
CA LEU A 18 6.31 15.63 0.57
C LEU A 18 6.54 14.16 1.01
N ARG A 19 5.97 13.18 0.29
CA ARG A 19 6.13 11.75 0.62
C ARG A 19 6.69 10.93 -0.52
N GLY A 20 6.28 11.19 -1.76
CA GLY A 20 6.85 10.59 -2.96
C GLY A 20 7.62 11.64 -3.76
N ALA A 21 8.75 11.25 -4.34
CA ALA A 21 9.61 12.15 -5.13
C ALA A 21 9.54 11.87 -6.63
N SER A 22 9.23 10.64 -7.05
CA SER A 22 9.25 10.23 -8.46
C SER A 22 7.87 10.29 -9.11
N SER A 23 7.88 10.61 -10.40
CA SER A 23 6.68 10.54 -11.25
C SER A 23 6.26 9.08 -11.50
N CYS A 24 5.01 8.88 -11.92
CA CYS A 24 4.56 7.55 -12.30
C CYS A 24 5.38 6.99 -13.48
N GLU A 25 5.75 7.84 -14.43
CA GLU A 25 6.56 7.50 -15.59
C GLU A 25 7.93 6.96 -15.19
N GLU A 26 8.63 7.64 -14.27
CA GLU A 26 9.93 7.19 -13.72
C GLU A 26 9.82 5.88 -12.97
N LEU A 27 8.79 5.73 -12.13
CA LEU A 27 8.56 4.53 -11.34
C LEU A 27 8.32 3.30 -12.23
N PHE A 28 7.48 3.43 -13.26
CA PHE A 28 7.19 2.33 -14.18
C PHE A 28 8.35 2.01 -15.10
N ALA A 29 9.10 3.03 -15.57
CA ALA A 29 10.33 2.82 -16.35
C ALA A 29 11.39 2.06 -15.55
N THR A 30 11.62 2.45 -14.30
CA THR A 30 12.52 1.74 -13.38
C THR A 30 12.06 0.32 -13.11
N ALA A 31 10.76 0.10 -12.86
CA ALA A 31 10.20 -1.23 -12.66
C ALA A 31 10.41 -2.15 -13.88
N ALA A 32 10.28 -1.61 -15.09
CA ALA A 32 10.54 -2.36 -16.33
C ALA A 32 12.01 -2.77 -16.44
N ILE A 33 12.96 -1.87 -16.14
CA ILE A 33 14.39 -2.14 -16.14
C ILE A 33 14.76 -3.24 -15.12
N LEU A 34 14.13 -3.19 -13.93
CA LEU A 34 14.36 -4.17 -12.86
C LEU A 34 13.63 -5.51 -13.08
N GLY A 35 12.82 -5.63 -14.13
CA GLY A 35 12.04 -6.85 -14.41
C GLY A 35 10.87 -7.09 -13.43
N VAL A 36 10.39 -6.04 -12.76
CA VAL A 36 9.23 -6.10 -11.88
C VAL A 36 7.97 -6.35 -12.70
N GLY A 37 7.19 -7.37 -12.37
CA GLY A 37 6.04 -7.80 -13.17
C GLY A 37 4.78 -6.94 -12.98
N ALA A 38 4.62 -6.34 -11.80
CA ALA A 38 3.50 -5.47 -11.47
C ALA A 38 3.90 -4.42 -10.43
N LEU A 39 3.28 -3.25 -10.51
CA LEU A 39 3.53 -2.13 -9.62
C LEU A 39 2.22 -1.57 -9.08
N ALA A 40 2.07 -1.49 -7.76
CA ALA A 40 0.93 -0.84 -7.14
C ALA A 40 1.27 0.59 -6.72
N VAL A 41 0.54 1.56 -7.26
CA VAL A 41 0.63 2.95 -6.80
C VAL A 41 -0.38 3.16 -5.69
N VAL A 42 0.12 3.50 -4.49
CA VAL A 42 -0.65 3.67 -3.26
C VAL A 42 -0.39 5.05 -2.66
N ASP A 43 -0.81 6.08 -3.37
CA ASP A 43 -0.72 7.45 -2.90
C ASP A 43 -1.57 7.69 -1.65
N ARG A 44 -1.12 8.60 -0.78
CA ARG A 44 -1.76 8.85 0.51
C ARG A 44 -3.08 9.59 0.35
N ASN A 45 -4.16 8.95 0.80
CA ASN A 45 -5.52 9.49 0.77
C ASN A 45 -5.93 10.05 -0.60
N SER A 46 -5.38 9.47 -1.69
CA SER A 46 -5.55 10.01 -3.03
C SER A 46 -5.45 8.93 -4.12
N LEU A 47 -6.20 9.13 -5.19
CA LEU A 47 -6.09 8.39 -6.45
C LEU A 47 -5.68 9.33 -7.59
N ALA A 48 -5.11 10.51 -7.29
CA ALA A 48 -4.78 11.53 -8.31
C ALA A 48 -3.77 11.03 -9.35
N GLY A 49 -2.84 10.15 -8.95
CA GLY A 49 -1.82 9.57 -9.84
C GLY A 49 -2.30 8.43 -10.74
N VAL A 50 -3.52 7.89 -10.54
CA VAL A 50 -3.97 6.65 -11.22
C VAL A 50 -3.97 6.76 -12.75
N VAL A 51 -4.38 7.89 -13.33
CA VAL A 51 -4.40 8.07 -14.78
C VAL A 51 -2.97 8.07 -15.34
N ARG A 52 -2.06 8.80 -14.72
CA ARG A 52 -0.64 8.83 -15.12
C ARG A 52 0.02 7.46 -14.97
N ALA A 53 -0.27 6.76 -13.87
CA ALA A 53 0.20 5.39 -13.66
C ALA A 53 -0.34 4.43 -14.72
N HIS A 54 -1.59 4.58 -15.17
CA HIS A 54 -2.17 3.76 -16.23
C HIS A 54 -1.50 4.00 -17.59
N GLU A 55 -1.21 5.24 -17.93
CA GLU A 55 -0.48 5.60 -19.15
C GLU A 55 0.95 5.04 -19.13
N ALA A 56 1.65 5.20 -18.00
CA ALA A 56 2.99 4.66 -17.81
C ALA A 56 3.03 3.12 -17.86
N ALA A 57 2.04 2.46 -17.29
CA ALA A 57 1.88 1.00 -17.36
C ALA A 57 1.72 0.50 -18.81
N LYS A 58 0.91 1.20 -19.61
CA LYS A 58 0.76 0.88 -21.03
C LYS A 58 2.06 1.07 -21.81
N ALA A 59 2.80 2.15 -21.53
CA ALA A 59 4.04 2.46 -22.24
C ALA A 59 5.16 1.45 -21.90
N THR A 60 5.20 0.91 -20.69
CA THR A 60 6.28 0.04 -20.22
C THR A 60 5.94 -1.46 -20.26
N GLY A 61 4.66 -1.81 -20.36
CA GLY A 61 4.19 -3.20 -20.24
C GLY A 61 4.18 -3.74 -18.80
N VAL A 62 4.55 -2.95 -17.79
CA VAL A 62 4.44 -3.32 -16.38
C VAL A 62 2.97 -3.19 -15.94
N ARG A 63 2.44 -4.25 -15.31
CA ARG A 63 1.04 -4.24 -14.86
C ARG A 63 0.81 -3.24 -13.73
N LEU A 64 -0.16 -2.34 -13.90
CA LEU A 64 -0.64 -1.49 -12.81
C LEU A 64 -1.60 -2.26 -11.89
N VAL A 65 -1.36 -2.17 -10.60
CA VAL A 65 -2.33 -2.48 -9.54
C VAL A 65 -2.78 -1.15 -8.94
N VAL A 66 -4.08 -0.87 -9.02
CA VAL A 66 -4.65 0.36 -8.43
C VAL A 66 -4.81 0.17 -6.93
N GLY A 67 -4.30 1.10 -6.14
CA GLY A 67 -4.43 1.09 -4.69
C GLY A 67 -4.43 2.49 -4.11
N CYS A 68 -4.60 2.58 -2.81
CA CYS A 68 -4.50 3.81 -2.04
C CYS A 68 -3.98 3.48 -0.64
N ARG A 69 -3.12 4.32 -0.10
CA ARG A 69 -2.75 4.29 1.31
C ARG A 69 -3.68 5.21 2.08
N LEU A 70 -4.48 4.66 2.96
CA LEU A 70 -5.33 5.42 3.87
C LEU A 70 -4.56 5.65 5.18
N ASP A 71 -4.29 6.91 5.48
CA ASP A 71 -3.81 7.33 6.81
C ASP A 71 -5.06 7.75 7.59
N LEU A 72 -5.49 6.92 8.52
CA LEU A 72 -6.71 7.10 9.29
C LEU A 72 -6.49 8.03 10.48
N SER A 73 -7.53 8.74 10.90
CA SER A 73 -7.47 9.69 12.01
C SER A 73 -7.23 9.04 13.39
N ASP A 74 -7.52 7.75 13.51
CA ASP A 74 -7.23 6.91 14.67
C ASP A 74 -5.81 6.31 14.67
N GLY A 75 -4.92 6.82 13.79
CA GLY A 75 -3.49 6.54 13.78
C GLY A 75 -3.07 5.30 13.00
N GLU A 76 -3.99 4.61 12.33
CA GLU A 76 -3.70 3.46 11.49
C GLU A 76 -3.33 3.87 10.07
N SER A 77 -2.42 3.12 9.44
CA SER A 77 -2.12 3.23 8.02
C SER A 77 -2.43 1.90 7.32
N VAL A 78 -3.36 1.95 6.37
CA VAL A 78 -3.87 0.77 5.67
C VAL A 78 -3.76 0.97 4.16
N LEU A 79 -3.13 0.02 3.47
CA LEU A 79 -3.18 -0.01 2.00
C LEU A 79 -4.48 -0.71 1.59
N VAL A 80 -5.17 -0.15 0.61
CA VAL A 80 -6.40 -0.73 0.09
C VAL A 80 -6.31 -0.91 -1.42
N TYR A 81 -6.78 -2.07 -1.89
CA TYR A 81 -6.78 -2.42 -3.31
C TYR A 81 -8.17 -2.89 -3.71
N PRO A 82 -8.86 -2.19 -4.62
CA PRO A 82 -10.15 -2.61 -5.13
C PRO A 82 -10.00 -3.84 -6.04
N THR A 83 -10.80 -4.88 -5.79
CA THR A 83 -10.79 -6.11 -6.59
C THR A 83 -11.58 -6.01 -7.88
N ASP A 84 -12.52 -5.06 -7.94
CA ASP A 84 -13.39 -4.83 -9.07
C ASP A 84 -13.77 -3.35 -9.23
N ARG A 85 -14.55 -3.04 -10.26
CA ARG A 85 -15.03 -1.68 -10.54
C ARG A 85 -15.97 -1.15 -9.47
N ALA A 86 -16.76 -2.00 -8.83
CA ALA A 86 -17.68 -1.59 -7.77
C ALA A 86 -16.91 -1.20 -6.49
N ALA A 87 -15.90 -2.00 -6.13
CA ALA A 87 -14.98 -1.70 -5.04
C ALA A 87 -14.19 -0.40 -5.31
N TYR A 88 -13.71 -0.18 -6.55
CA TYR A 88 -13.08 1.08 -6.94
C TYR A 88 -14.02 2.28 -6.74
N ALA A 89 -15.30 2.15 -7.13
CA ALA A 89 -16.29 3.21 -6.91
C ALA A 89 -16.53 3.48 -5.41
N ARG A 90 -16.54 2.42 -4.57
CA ARG A 90 -16.62 2.56 -3.11
C ARG A 90 -15.40 3.29 -2.54
N LEU A 91 -14.21 2.95 -2.96
CA LEU A 91 -12.97 3.66 -2.58
C LEU A 91 -13.01 5.14 -2.96
N CYS A 92 -13.48 5.47 -4.16
CA CYS A 92 -13.66 6.86 -4.58
C CYS A 92 -14.64 7.63 -3.68
N ARG A 93 -15.75 7.00 -3.29
CA ARG A 93 -16.74 7.60 -2.36
C ARG A 93 -16.15 7.79 -0.97
N LEU A 94 -15.41 6.81 -0.45
CA LEU A 94 -14.70 6.88 0.83
C LEU A 94 -13.75 8.08 0.85
N LEU A 95 -12.88 8.20 -0.15
CA LEU A 95 -11.95 9.33 -0.25
C LEU A 95 -12.68 10.68 -0.38
N SER A 96 -13.78 10.72 -1.11
CA SER A 96 -14.61 11.93 -1.25
C SER A 96 -15.24 12.33 0.09
N LEU A 97 -15.69 11.37 0.89
CA LEU A 97 -16.22 11.59 2.23
C LEU A 97 -15.15 12.22 3.14
N GLY A 98 -13.96 11.62 3.21
CA GLY A 98 -12.87 12.11 4.05
C GLY A 98 -12.39 13.50 3.65
N LYS A 99 -12.30 13.78 2.34
CA LYS A 99 -11.94 15.11 1.82
C LYS A 99 -13.01 16.16 2.11
N LYS A 100 -14.31 15.79 2.04
CA LYS A 100 -15.42 16.69 2.36
C LYS A 100 -15.43 17.08 3.83
N ARG A 101 -15.10 16.15 4.74
CA ARG A 101 -15.02 16.40 6.18
C ARG A 101 -13.86 17.32 6.56
N ALA A 102 -12.68 17.05 6.02
CA ALA A 102 -11.44 17.72 6.43
C ALA A 102 -11.17 19.06 5.74
N GLY A 103 -11.87 19.37 4.65
CA GLY A 103 -11.63 20.55 3.84
C GLY A 103 -10.42 20.43 2.92
N LYS A 104 -9.92 21.58 2.42
CA LYS A 104 -8.89 21.65 1.38
C LYS A 104 -7.58 20.97 1.80
N ALA A 105 -7.05 20.14 0.93
CA ALA A 105 -5.76 19.44 1.04
C ALA A 105 -5.63 18.45 2.22
N LYS A 106 -6.72 18.12 2.90
CA LYS A 106 -6.75 17.16 4.01
C LYS A 106 -7.73 16.02 3.70
N CYS A 107 -7.66 14.97 4.50
CA CYS A 107 -8.59 13.85 4.44
C CYS A 107 -8.78 13.33 5.87
N ASP A 108 -10.03 13.23 6.31
CA ASP A 108 -10.41 12.77 7.64
C ASP A 108 -11.27 11.52 7.49
N LEU A 109 -10.64 10.36 7.72
CA LEU A 109 -11.25 9.03 7.65
C LEU A 109 -10.90 8.27 8.92
N ALA A 110 -11.91 7.69 9.54
CA ALA A 110 -11.76 6.79 10.67
C ALA A 110 -11.84 5.32 10.21
N TRP A 111 -11.44 4.39 11.06
CA TRP A 111 -11.58 2.96 10.85
C TRP A 111 -13.02 2.55 10.47
N ALA A 112 -14.01 3.11 11.15
CA ALA A 112 -15.41 2.81 10.87
C ALA A 112 -15.82 3.15 9.43
N ASP A 113 -15.27 4.22 8.85
CA ASP A 113 -15.51 4.59 7.45
C ASP A 113 -14.90 3.55 6.51
N LEU A 114 -13.66 3.11 6.78
CA LEU A 114 -13.02 2.08 5.99
C LEU A 114 -13.83 0.78 6.01
N VAL A 115 -14.34 0.36 7.16
CA VAL A 115 -15.20 -0.83 7.27
C VAL A 115 -16.50 -0.66 6.48
N ALA A 116 -17.16 0.49 6.59
CA ALA A 116 -18.43 0.76 5.91
C ALA A 116 -18.32 0.73 4.38
N TYR A 117 -17.16 1.11 3.83
CA TYR A 117 -16.88 1.11 2.38
C TYR A 117 -15.98 -0.05 1.94
N GLY A 118 -15.66 -0.99 2.83
CA GLY A 118 -14.63 -2.02 2.65
C GLY A 118 -15.01 -3.22 1.80
N GLU A 119 -16.26 -3.33 1.37
CA GLU A 119 -16.69 -4.44 0.52
C GLU A 119 -15.92 -4.48 -0.80
N GLY A 120 -15.33 -5.65 -1.14
CA GLY A 120 -14.50 -5.83 -2.33
C GLY A 120 -13.14 -5.13 -2.29
N LEU A 121 -12.74 -4.55 -1.15
CA LEU A 121 -11.37 -4.07 -0.94
C LEU A 121 -10.53 -5.17 -0.30
N ILE A 122 -9.32 -5.38 -0.80
CA ILE A 122 -8.24 -6.01 -0.05
C ILE A 122 -7.65 -4.94 0.85
N ALA A 123 -7.48 -5.22 2.14
CA ALA A 123 -6.94 -4.30 3.13
C ALA A 123 -5.64 -4.87 3.72
N VAL A 124 -4.60 -4.04 3.73
CA VAL A 124 -3.27 -4.44 4.18
C VAL A 124 -2.80 -3.46 5.25
N LEU A 125 -2.65 -3.93 6.48
CA LEU A 125 -2.08 -3.13 7.57
C LEU A 125 -0.61 -2.83 7.30
N VAL A 126 -0.17 -1.62 7.60
CA VAL A 126 1.25 -1.22 7.55
C VAL A 126 1.74 -1.03 8.99
N PRO A 127 2.18 -2.10 9.67
CA PRO A 127 2.59 -2.02 11.07
C PRO A 127 3.96 -1.36 11.21
N ASP A 128 4.17 -0.68 12.34
CA ASP A 128 5.49 -0.16 12.70
C ASP A 128 6.25 -1.15 13.58
N GLU A 129 5.69 -1.53 14.69
CA GLU A 129 6.28 -2.44 15.68
C GLU A 129 5.29 -3.57 16.02
N ALA A 130 5.81 -4.66 16.59
CA ALA A 130 5.02 -5.82 17.00
C ALA A 130 4.59 -5.67 18.49
N ASP A 131 3.73 -4.70 18.75
CA ASP A 131 3.21 -4.39 20.07
C ASP A 131 1.75 -4.82 20.26
N GLU A 132 1.18 -4.55 21.43
CA GLU A 132 -0.21 -4.87 21.75
C GLU A 132 -1.18 -4.12 20.84
N ASP A 133 -0.88 -2.86 20.48
CA ASP A 133 -1.68 -2.07 19.55
C ASP A 133 -1.70 -2.70 18.16
N CYS A 134 -0.56 -3.17 17.67
CA CYS A 134 -0.46 -3.91 16.41
C CYS A 134 -1.31 -5.19 16.46
N ALA A 135 -1.28 -5.94 17.56
CA ALA A 135 -2.10 -7.13 17.75
C ALA A 135 -3.60 -6.82 17.65
N LEU A 136 -4.05 -5.75 18.30
CA LEU A 136 -5.44 -5.30 18.25
C LEU A 136 -5.85 -4.87 16.83
N ARG A 137 -4.97 -4.14 16.13
CA ARG A 137 -5.22 -3.70 14.74
C ARG A 137 -5.31 -4.87 13.77
N LEU A 138 -4.41 -5.86 13.90
CA LEU A 138 -4.45 -7.08 13.09
C LEU A 138 -5.73 -7.88 13.32
N ARG A 139 -6.15 -8.00 14.59
CA ARG A 139 -7.40 -8.65 14.94
C ARG A 139 -8.61 -7.95 14.30
N ARG A 140 -8.73 -6.63 14.49
CA ARG A 140 -9.79 -5.81 13.88
C ARG A 140 -9.81 -5.92 12.37
N LEU A 141 -8.63 -5.95 11.73
CA LEU A 141 -8.49 -6.11 10.29
C LEU A 141 -9.01 -7.48 9.84
N GLY A 142 -8.60 -8.56 10.52
CA GLY A 142 -9.06 -9.92 10.24
C GLY A 142 -10.57 -10.09 10.41
N GLU A 143 -11.14 -9.51 11.48
CA GLU A 143 -12.59 -9.54 11.74
C GLU A 143 -13.38 -8.77 10.64
N ALA A 144 -12.87 -7.64 10.15
CA ALA A 144 -13.58 -6.81 9.17
C ALA A 144 -13.41 -7.29 7.71
N PHE A 145 -12.25 -7.83 7.35
CA PHE A 145 -11.91 -8.14 5.95
C PHE A 145 -11.74 -9.63 5.66
N GLY A 146 -11.64 -10.49 6.69
CA GLY A 146 -11.54 -11.93 6.53
C GLY A 146 -10.33 -12.35 5.68
N ASP A 147 -10.57 -13.09 4.60
CA ASP A 147 -9.57 -13.57 3.63
C ASP A 147 -8.92 -12.45 2.78
N ARG A 148 -9.45 -11.24 2.86
CA ARG A 148 -8.93 -10.04 2.19
C ARG A 148 -8.05 -9.18 3.11
N ALA A 149 -7.74 -9.66 4.33
CA ALA A 149 -6.88 -9.00 5.31
C ALA A 149 -5.43 -9.48 5.16
N TYR A 150 -4.48 -8.56 5.14
CA TYR A 150 -3.05 -8.84 5.08
C TYR A 150 -2.26 -7.85 5.93
N ALA A 151 -0.98 -8.14 6.20
CA ALA A 151 -0.05 -7.21 6.83
C ALA A 151 1.23 -7.08 6.00
N THR A 152 1.81 -5.88 5.91
CA THR A 152 3.10 -5.69 5.23
C THR A 152 4.26 -6.08 6.12
N LEU A 153 5.28 -6.68 5.50
CA LEU A 153 6.63 -6.79 6.04
C LEU A 153 7.55 -5.97 5.15
N SER A 154 8.07 -4.86 5.63
CA SER A 154 8.97 -4.00 4.89
C SER A 154 10.21 -3.66 5.70
N LEU A 155 11.39 -3.74 5.05
CA LEU A 155 12.66 -3.31 5.63
C LEU A 155 12.69 -1.77 5.71
N ARG A 156 12.91 -1.24 6.91
CA ARG A 156 13.03 0.21 7.15
C ARG A 156 14.46 0.68 7.33
N ARG A 157 15.43 -0.25 7.20
CA ARG A 157 16.87 -0.01 7.38
C ARG A 157 17.20 0.60 8.75
N ARG A 158 16.45 0.22 9.78
CA ARG A 158 16.67 0.59 11.18
C ARG A 158 17.55 -0.46 11.87
N PRO A 159 18.22 -0.12 12.97
CA PRO A 159 18.82 -1.12 13.83
C PRO A 159 17.78 -2.19 14.24
N ASN A 160 18.16 -3.47 14.24
CA ASN A 160 17.31 -4.61 14.61
C ASN A 160 16.10 -4.86 13.67
N ASP A 161 16.13 -4.36 12.44
CA ASP A 161 15.01 -4.50 11.49
C ASP A 161 14.66 -5.98 11.22
N GLN A 162 15.66 -6.88 11.24
CA GLN A 162 15.42 -8.32 11.09
C GLN A 162 14.62 -8.89 12.26
N LEU A 163 14.95 -8.49 13.51
CA LEU A 163 14.22 -8.90 14.70
C LEU A 163 12.77 -8.37 14.63
N ARG A 164 12.61 -7.11 14.30
CA ARG A 164 11.28 -6.48 14.11
C ARG A 164 10.43 -7.24 13.09
N LEU A 165 11.00 -7.59 11.93
CA LEU A 165 10.28 -8.36 10.91
C LEU A 165 9.89 -9.75 11.40
N PHE A 166 10.78 -10.42 12.14
CA PHE A 166 10.50 -11.72 12.74
C PHE A 166 9.34 -11.63 13.75
N GLU A 167 9.36 -10.64 14.64
CA GLU A 167 8.30 -10.39 15.61
C GLU A 167 6.96 -10.07 14.94
N LEU A 168 6.96 -9.20 13.92
CA LEU A 168 5.77 -8.87 13.14
C LEU A 168 5.20 -10.09 12.40
N TYR A 169 6.07 -10.91 11.81
CA TYR A 169 5.65 -12.14 11.14
C TYR A 169 4.99 -13.12 12.12
N ASN A 170 5.61 -13.33 13.30
CA ASN A 170 5.06 -14.21 14.34
C ASN A 170 3.72 -13.69 14.86
N LEU A 171 3.61 -12.38 15.12
CA LEU A 171 2.37 -11.75 15.57
C LEU A 171 1.26 -11.90 14.53
N ALA A 172 1.53 -11.59 13.26
CA ALA A 172 0.56 -11.74 12.18
C ALA A 172 0.12 -13.20 12.00
N THR A 173 1.07 -14.15 12.11
CA THR A 173 0.77 -15.60 12.05
C THR A 173 -0.14 -16.01 13.21
N TRP A 174 0.14 -15.54 14.43
CA TRP A 174 -0.70 -15.81 15.60
C TRP A 174 -2.10 -15.23 15.44
N MET A 175 -2.22 -14.02 14.87
CA MET A 175 -3.50 -13.38 14.55
C MET A 175 -4.18 -13.95 13.30
N ARG A 176 -3.57 -14.93 12.61
CA ARG A 176 -4.08 -15.54 11.36
C ARG A 176 -4.27 -14.54 10.22
N VAL A 177 -3.44 -13.50 10.17
CA VAL A 177 -3.40 -12.52 9.09
C VAL A 177 -2.18 -12.82 8.21
N PRO A 178 -2.36 -13.19 6.93
CA PRO A 178 -1.25 -13.43 6.02
C PRO A 178 -0.37 -12.18 5.83
N THR A 179 0.92 -12.39 5.62
CA THR A 179 1.87 -11.31 5.39
C THR A 179 2.25 -11.19 3.92
N ILE A 180 2.54 -9.97 3.48
CA ILE A 180 3.10 -9.65 2.17
C ILE A 180 4.39 -8.85 2.35
N VAL A 181 5.39 -9.12 1.50
CA VAL A 181 6.65 -8.36 1.51
C VAL A 181 6.56 -7.18 0.55
N THR A 182 6.94 -6.00 1.03
CA THR A 182 6.97 -4.75 0.25
C THR A 182 8.23 -3.96 0.57
N ASN A 183 8.63 -3.04 -0.32
CA ASN A 183 9.79 -2.17 -0.11
C ASN A 183 9.44 -0.74 0.31
N ASP A 184 8.16 -0.38 0.38
CA ASP A 184 7.67 0.98 0.70
C ASP A 184 8.38 2.06 -0.14
N VAL A 185 8.33 1.90 -1.45
CA VAL A 185 9.09 2.71 -2.41
C VAL A 185 8.51 4.12 -2.49
N SER A 186 9.31 5.14 -2.19
CA SER A 186 8.93 6.55 -2.26
C SER A 186 9.68 7.34 -3.35
N MET A 187 10.71 6.75 -3.96
CA MET A 187 11.47 7.34 -5.07
C MET A 187 12.15 6.26 -5.91
N SER A 188 12.29 6.52 -7.21
CA SER A 188 13.15 5.75 -8.09
C SER A 188 14.53 6.40 -8.08
N HIS A 189 15.58 5.68 -7.70
CA HIS A 189 16.94 6.12 -7.97
C HIS A 189 17.41 5.54 -9.30
N ALA A 190 17.88 6.41 -10.18
CA ALA A 190 18.53 6.00 -11.43
C ALA A 190 19.91 5.34 -11.17
N ASP A 191 20.46 5.48 -9.97
CA ASP A 191 21.74 4.87 -9.60
C ASP A 191 21.58 3.45 -9.10
N ALA A 192 22.36 2.56 -9.73
CA ALA A 192 22.38 1.10 -9.65
C ALA A 192 22.73 0.50 -8.27
N SER A 193 22.38 1.15 -7.16
CA SER A 193 22.57 0.59 -5.80
C SER A 193 21.35 -0.16 -5.27
N PHE A 194 20.29 -0.31 -6.05
CA PHE A 194 19.17 -1.19 -5.72
C PHE A 194 19.54 -2.63 -6.09
N ARG A 195 20.56 -3.15 -5.43
CA ARG A 195 20.81 -4.61 -5.45
C ARG A 195 19.86 -5.24 -4.42
N MET A 196 18.97 -6.06 -4.94
CA MET A 196 18.29 -7.07 -4.13
C MET A 196 19.37 -7.98 -3.55
N SER A 197 19.59 -7.91 -2.26
CA SER A 197 20.34 -8.89 -1.46
C SER A 197 19.36 -9.76 -0.71
#